data_98006d61c8b0a9e1afcc7a2f840e881f
#
_entry.id   98006d61c8b0a9e1afcc7a2f840e881f
#
_cell.length_a   1.000
_cell.length_b   1.000
_cell.length_c   1.000
_cell.angle_alpha   90.00
_cell.angle_beta   90.00
_cell.angle_gamma   90.00
#
_symmetry.space_group_name_H-M   'P 1'
#
loop_
_entity.id
_entity.type
_entity.pdbx_description
1 polymer ?
#
loop_
_entity_poly.entity_id
_entity_poly.type
_entity_poly.pdbx_seq_one_letter_code
_entity_poly.pdbx_strand_id
1 'polypeptide(L)'
;MEKISGAQALMKSLLREGVDTIFGYPGGAIMPVYDALYDCKDSIRHVLVRHEQGAAHAAEGYSRLAGKPGVCIVTSGPGATNLVTGIADAMCDSIPIVCITGQVAEAALGTDAFQEAPVIGIVTPVTKWCYQITNATEVSHIVAKAFHIATSGRKGPVLIDITKNAQTELCEYDDSAQTVALKSRHDPYYQKKLKRAAALLNNAKRPYVLFGHGIALANAEDELRLFVEKGGFPAASTLLGLSSLPKSHPLYVGMLGMHGNYGPNKLTNRADVILAIGMRFDDRVTGKISAYAPLAKIIHVDIDYAELDKVIPAKVAIHSDAKEFLAQLTPLIKHKDHSAWIGKFRECDKEEKKVVVDTELYPKSGEISMAEVVRLVSEKTHGKAVIVADVGQHQMVAARYYGFETRDSYITSGGLGTMGFALPASVGAKIAGPKRDVIAIIGDGSFQMTLQELGTIMQEKLSIKIIILNNRHLGMVRQWQEMFFEERYSFVHMENPNFNKIADAYSIPNELIKDRKALSPALERMLSAKGSYLLDVMVKKDENVFPMIPSGAAVDEIRLK
;
A
#
# COMPACT_ATOMS: atom_id res chain seq x y z
N MET A 1 4.59 36.33 21.77
CA MET A 1 4.44 35.41 20.62
C MET A 1 4.92 36.15 19.35
N GLU A 2 5.54 35.46 18.44
CA GLU A 2 6.01 36.05 17.16
C GLU A 2 4.81 36.31 16.24
N LYS A 3 4.76 37.48 15.63
CA LYS A 3 3.69 37.83 14.69
C LYS A 3 4.14 37.53 13.26
N ILE A 4 3.56 36.52 12.64
CA ILE A 4 3.93 35.99 11.31
C ILE A 4 2.69 35.76 10.45
N SER A 5 2.89 35.58 9.13
CA SER A 5 1.77 35.23 8.24
C SER A 5 1.28 33.79 8.47
N GLY A 6 0.03 33.51 8.10
CA GLY A 6 -0.51 32.16 8.18
C GLY A 6 0.28 31.14 7.35
N ALA A 7 0.87 31.56 6.23
CA ALA A 7 1.77 30.72 5.43
C ALA A 7 3.06 30.35 6.21
N GLN A 8 3.67 31.32 6.88
CA GLN A 8 4.84 31.08 7.74
C GLN A 8 4.46 30.21 8.96
N ALA A 9 3.27 30.44 9.54
CA ALA A 9 2.74 29.60 10.62
C ALA A 9 2.53 28.14 10.16
N LEU A 10 2.06 27.94 8.94
CA LEU A 10 1.93 26.61 8.33
C LEU A 10 3.30 25.91 8.22
N MET A 11 4.31 26.58 7.66
CA MET A 11 5.66 26.01 7.53
C MET A 11 6.27 25.66 8.88
N LYS A 12 6.21 26.56 9.86
CA LYS A 12 6.70 26.29 11.23
C LYS A 12 5.95 25.11 11.86
N SER A 13 4.64 25.01 11.67
CA SER A 13 3.84 23.90 12.18
C SER A 13 4.22 22.57 11.53
N LEU A 14 4.48 22.52 10.22
CA LEU A 14 4.96 21.32 9.53
C LEU A 14 6.34 20.89 10.04
N LEU A 15 7.25 21.83 10.25
CA LEU A 15 8.57 21.52 10.86
C LEU A 15 8.43 20.95 12.27
N ARG A 16 7.54 21.50 13.09
CA ARG A 16 7.23 20.98 14.44
C ARG A 16 6.70 19.54 14.41
N GLU A 17 5.87 19.21 13.41
CA GLU A 17 5.37 17.84 13.20
C GLU A 17 6.42 16.89 12.57
N GLY A 18 7.65 17.35 12.37
CA GLY A 18 8.78 16.55 11.84
C GLY A 18 8.71 16.29 10.35
N VAL A 19 8.05 17.17 9.59
CA VAL A 19 8.01 17.10 8.12
C VAL A 19 9.36 17.54 7.57
N ASP A 20 9.97 16.67 6.78
CA ASP A 20 11.22 16.93 6.06
C ASP A 20 11.07 16.85 4.54
N THR A 21 9.93 16.35 4.07
CA THR A 21 9.66 16.15 2.63
C THR A 21 8.21 16.48 2.31
N ILE A 22 8.02 17.25 1.25
CA ILE A 22 6.70 17.62 0.71
C ILE A 22 6.67 17.28 -0.78
N PHE A 23 5.60 16.62 -1.22
CA PHE A 23 5.30 16.38 -2.62
C PHE A 23 4.26 17.40 -3.08
N GLY A 24 4.50 18.10 -4.18
CA GLY A 24 3.53 19.14 -4.52
C GLY A 24 3.68 19.75 -5.90
N TYR A 25 2.69 20.59 -6.21
CA TYR A 25 2.65 21.36 -7.44
C TYR A 25 2.14 22.78 -7.14
N PRO A 26 2.93 23.83 -7.44
CA PRO A 26 2.56 25.21 -7.13
C PRO A 26 1.44 25.70 -8.05
N GLY A 27 0.67 26.71 -7.55
CA GLY A 27 -0.35 27.41 -8.30
C GLY A 27 -0.81 28.67 -7.59
N GLY A 28 -1.68 29.46 -8.22
CA GLY A 28 -2.00 30.82 -7.79
C GLY A 28 -2.59 30.94 -6.37
N ALA A 29 -3.44 30.00 -5.97
CA ALA A 29 -4.11 30.06 -4.67
C ALA A 29 -3.24 29.56 -3.50
N ILE A 30 -2.10 28.90 -3.75
CA ILE A 30 -1.19 28.41 -2.73
C ILE A 30 0.17 29.15 -2.74
N MET A 31 0.31 30.18 -3.57
CA MET A 31 1.56 30.90 -3.77
C MET A 31 2.18 31.44 -2.46
N PRO A 32 1.42 32.04 -1.50
CA PRO A 32 2.02 32.52 -0.27
C PRO A 32 2.67 31.40 0.57
N VAL A 33 2.13 30.18 0.51
CA VAL A 33 2.73 28.99 1.17
C VAL A 33 4.02 28.59 0.48
N TYR A 34 4.09 28.64 -0.84
CA TYR A 34 5.33 28.35 -1.60
C TYR A 34 6.40 29.43 -1.39
N ASP A 35 6.00 30.69 -1.19
CA ASP A 35 6.92 31.76 -0.80
C ASP A 35 7.54 31.50 0.59
N ALA A 36 6.70 31.15 1.59
CA ALA A 36 7.18 30.79 2.91
C ALA A 36 8.04 29.49 2.92
N LEU A 37 7.75 28.55 2.01
CA LEU A 37 8.55 27.33 1.85
C LEU A 37 9.98 27.63 1.35
N TYR A 38 10.18 28.70 0.57
CA TYR A 38 11.50 29.12 0.13
C TYR A 38 12.47 29.38 1.31
N ASP A 39 11.96 29.94 2.40
CA ASP A 39 12.75 30.18 3.61
C ASP A 39 13.08 28.89 4.39
N CYS A 40 12.35 27.80 4.12
CA CYS A 40 12.52 26.49 4.76
C CYS A 40 13.26 25.45 3.91
N LYS A 41 13.79 25.82 2.74
CA LYS A 41 14.41 24.92 1.74
C LYS A 41 15.56 24.06 2.26
N ASP A 42 16.25 24.49 3.31
CA ASP A 42 17.35 23.73 3.90
C ASP A 42 16.86 22.68 4.92
N SER A 43 15.61 22.79 5.37
CA SER A 43 14.99 21.90 6.36
C SER A 43 13.90 21.02 5.76
N ILE A 44 13.23 21.47 4.71
CA ILE A 44 12.15 20.74 4.02
C ILE A 44 12.52 20.58 2.54
N ARG A 45 12.66 19.32 2.11
CA ARG A 45 12.79 18.98 0.70
C ARG A 45 11.43 19.10 0.02
N HIS A 46 11.31 19.90 -1.02
CA HIS A 46 10.15 19.91 -1.89
C HIS A 46 10.43 19.10 -3.15
N VAL A 47 9.53 18.16 -3.47
CA VAL A 47 9.58 17.31 -4.67
C VAL A 47 8.50 17.80 -5.62
N LEU A 48 8.94 18.41 -6.73
CA LEU A 48 8.03 18.89 -7.77
C LEU A 48 7.57 17.72 -8.63
N VAL A 49 6.35 17.27 -8.41
CA VAL A 49 5.68 16.24 -9.22
C VAL A 49 5.23 16.78 -10.58
N ARG A 50 4.68 15.93 -11.43
CA ARG A 50 4.15 16.35 -12.74
C ARG A 50 2.63 16.33 -12.80
N HIS A 51 2.00 15.78 -11.76
CA HIS A 51 0.55 15.75 -11.58
C HIS A 51 0.23 15.58 -10.10
N GLU A 52 -0.83 16.20 -9.61
CA GLU A 52 -1.15 16.18 -8.16
C GLU A 52 -1.55 14.77 -7.67
N GLN A 53 -2.18 13.95 -8.51
CA GLN A 53 -2.38 12.52 -8.20
C GLN A 53 -1.03 11.84 -7.91
N GLY A 54 0.02 12.17 -8.69
CA GLY A 54 1.38 11.70 -8.46
C GLY A 54 1.93 12.15 -7.10
N ALA A 55 1.58 13.38 -6.62
CA ALA A 55 1.97 13.83 -5.30
C ALA A 55 1.37 12.96 -4.19
N ALA A 56 0.07 12.62 -4.29
CA ALA A 56 -0.59 11.79 -3.29
C ALA A 56 0.01 10.38 -3.26
N HIS A 57 0.21 9.72 -4.41
CA HIS A 57 0.82 8.39 -4.45
C HIS A 57 2.29 8.40 -4.02
N ALA A 58 3.05 9.46 -4.31
CA ALA A 58 4.41 9.62 -3.79
C ALA A 58 4.41 9.77 -2.26
N ALA A 59 3.48 10.55 -1.72
CA ALA A 59 3.29 10.67 -0.27
C ALA A 59 2.92 9.33 0.38
N GLU A 60 2.11 8.49 -0.28
CA GLU A 60 1.82 7.14 0.18
C GLU A 60 3.05 6.24 0.19
N GLY A 61 3.80 6.21 -0.91
CA GLY A 61 5.04 5.44 -1.00
C GLY A 61 6.08 5.87 0.03
N TYR A 62 6.19 7.19 0.27
CA TYR A 62 7.03 7.75 1.32
C TYR A 62 6.57 7.31 2.71
N SER A 63 5.28 7.45 3.01
CA SER A 63 4.71 7.12 4.32
C SER A 63 4.92 5.66 4.69
N ARG A 64 4.71 4.73 3.75
CA ARG A 64 4.87 3.29 3.97
C ARG A 64 6.31 2.90 4.35
N LEU A 65 7.30 3.60 3.82
CA LEU A 65 8.70 3.27 4.07
C LEU A 65 9.34 4.13 5.17
N ALA A 66 8.92 5.39 5.33
CA ALA A 66 9.40 6.28 6.38
C ALA A 66 8.75 6.03 7.75
N GLY A 67 7.59 5.36 7.78
CA GLY A 67 6.83 5.12 9.02
C GLY A 67 6.18 6.39 9.62
N LYS A 68 6.12 7.49 8.86
CA LYS A 68 5.52 8.78 9.25
C LYS A 68 4.62 9.32 8.14
N PRO A 69 3.72 10.30 8.42
CA PRO A 69 2.82 10.83 7.40
C PRO A 69 3.55 11.41 6.19
N GLY A 70 3.08 11.08 4.99
CA GLY A 70 3.47 11.79 3.77
C GLY A 70 2.70 13.10 3.66
N VAL A 71 3.31 14.14 3.08
CA VAL A 71 2.70 15.47 2.97
C VAL A 71 2.60 15.90 1.52
N CYS A 72 1.40 16.35 1.10
CA CYS A 72 1.16 16.95 -0.21
C CYS A 72 0.76 18.41 -0.05
N ILE A 73 1.29 19.31 -0.92
CA ILE A 73 0.85 20.70 -1.01
C ILE A 73 0.54 21.03 -2.46
N VAL A 74 -0.72 21.42 -2.74
CA VAL A 74 -1.20 21.74 -4.10
C VAL A 74 -2.11 22.95 -4.09
N THR A 75 -2.40 23.48 -5.28
CA THR A 75 -3.29 24.64 -5.44
C THR A 75 -4.78 24.26 -5.37
N SER A 76 -5.66 25.24 -5.49
CA SER A 76 -7.12 25.10 -5.55
C SER A 76 -7.62 24.48 -6.86
N GLY A 77 -8.92 24.29 -6.97
CA GLY A 77 -9.59 23.85 -8.18
C GLY A 77 -9.06 22.50 -8.68
N PRO A 78 -8.52 22.46 -9.91
CA PRO A 78 -8.01 21.21 -10.49
C PRO A 78 -6.85 20.61 -9.68
N GLY A 79 -6.02 21.42 -9.03
CA GLY A 79 -4.96 20.90 -8.16
C GLY A 79 -5.50 20.09 -6.99
N ALA A 80 -6.52 20.60 -6.32
CA ALA A 80 -7.19 19.91 -5.22
C ALA A 80 -7.98 18.67 -5.70
N THR A 81 -8.73 18.79 -6.80
CA THR A 81 -9.54 17.66 -7.32
C THR A 81 -8.68 16.52 -7.86
N ASN A 82 -7.49 16.79 -8.39
CA ASN A 82 -6.55 15.79 -8.85
C ASN A 82 -5.98 14.91 -7.71
N LEU A 83 -6.04 15.36 -6.45
CA LEU A 83 -5.61 14.53 -5.30
C LEU A 83 -6.60 13.42 -4.95
N VAL A 84 -7.87 13.52 -5.35
CA VAL A 84 -8.97 12.70 -4.81
C VAL A 84 -8.72 11.20 -4.96
N THR A 85 -8.22 10.75 -6.10
CA THR A 85 -7.89 9.33 -6.31
C THR A 85 -6.84 8.84 -5.32
N GLY A 86 -5.74 9.58 -5.13
CA GLY A 86 -4.69 9.18 -4.17
C GLY A 86 -5.16 9.27 -2.72
N ILE A 87 -5.99 10.24 -2.37
CA ILE A 87 -6.60 10.33 -1.03
C ILE A 87 -7.50 9.11 -0.78
N ALA A 88 -8.33 8.72 -1.76
CA ALA A 88 -9.19 7.54 -1.65
C ALA A 88 -8.39 6.24 -1.52
N ASP A 89 -7.28 6.13 -2.23
CA ASP A 89 -6.35 5.02 -2.14
C ASP A 89 -5.73 4.92 -0.74
N ALA A 90 -5.17 6.01 -0.23
CA ALA A 90 -4.64 6.10 1.12
C ALA A 90 -5.68 5.73 2.20
N MET A 91 -6.95 6.12 2.01
CA MET A 91 -8.03 5.76 2.94
C MET A 91 -8.32 4.27 2.92
N CYS A 92 -8.38 3.64 1.74
CA CYS A 92 -8.61 2.21 1.60
C CYS A 92 -7.50 1.38 2.26
N ASP A 93 -6.24 1.80 2.10
CA ASP A 93 -5.06 1.09 2.58
C ASP A 93 -4.59 1.53 3.97
N SER A 94 -5.28 2.52 4.57
CA SER A 94 -4.98 3.05 5.91
C SER A 94 -3.61 3.75 5.99
N ILE A 95 -3.22 4.47 4.93
CA ILE A 95 -1.94 5.17 4.86
C ILE A 95 -2.10 6.61 5.37
N PRO A 96 -1.32 7.03 6.37
CA PRO A 96 -1.39 8.41 6.85
C PRO A 96 -0.72 9.35 5.84
N ILE A 97 -1.52 10.20 5.21
CA ILE A 97 -1.06 11.35 4.42
C ILE A 97 -1.79 12.62 4.89
N VAL A 98 -1.10 13.74 4.82
CA VAL A 98 -1.65 15.06 5.11
C VAL A 98 -1.61 15.86 3.81
N CYS A 99 -2.79 16.12 3.24
CA CYS A 99 -2.94 16.91 2.03
C CYS A 99 -3.30 18.34 2.41
N ILE A 100 -2.62 19.31 1.81
CA ILE A 100 -2.85 20.74 2.01
C ILE A 100 -3.19 21.33 0.65
N THR A 101 -4.39 21.91 0.53
CA THR A 101 -4.87 22.54 -0.69
C THR A 101 -5.02 24.05 -0.48
N GLY A 102 -4.62 24.83 -1.47
CA GLY A 102 -4.97 26.24 -1.51
C GLY A 102 -6.45 26.43 -1.85
N GLN A 103 -7.02 27.55 -1.42
CA GLN A 103 -8.39 27.93 -1.74
C GLN A 103 -8.45 29.42 -2.10
N VAL A 104 -9.51 29.83 -2.78
CA VAL A 104 -9.81 31.26 -3.01
C VAL A 104 -9.92 32.01 -1.68
N ALA A 105 -9.89 33.33 -1.70
CA ALA A 105 -10.09 34.12 -0.47
C ALA A 105 -11.49 33.84 0.12
N GLU A 106 -11.64 33.91 1.44
CA GLU A 106 -12.90 33.65 2.14
C GLU A 106 -14.09 34.43 1.55
N ALA A 107 -13.89 35.70 1.22
CA ALA A 107 -14.92 36.55 0.62
C ALA A 107 -15.39 36.10 -0.77
N ALA A 108 -14.65 35.21 -1.43
CA ALA A 108 -14.97 34.65 -2.74
C ALA A 108 -15.55 33.22 -2.67
N LEU A 109 -15.64 32.63 -1.49
CA LEU A 109 -16.23 31.32 -1.32
C LEU A 109 -17.71 31.30 -1.66
N GLY A 110 -18.14 30.32 -2.46
CA GLY A 110 -19.55 30.20 -2.91
C GLY A 110 -19.97 31.17 -4.00
N THR A 111 -18.99 31.82 -4.67
CA THR A 111 -19.28 32.80 -5.74
C THR A 111 -18.96 32.28 -7.14
N ASP A 112 -18.60 30.99 -7.27
CA ASP A 112 -18.07 30.39 -8.50
C ASP A 112 -16.79 31.10 -8.99
N ALA A 113 -15.95 31.53 -8.08
CA ALA A 113 -14.69 32.20 -8.37
C ALA A 113 -13.75 31.30 -9.17
N PHE A 114 -12.84 31.91 -9.96
CA PHE A 114 -11.88 31.15 -10.77
C PHE A 114 -11.07 30.18 -9.93
N GLN A 115 -11.09 28.90 -10.32
CA GLN A 115 -10.46 27.78 -9.61
C GLN A 115 -10.99 27.53 -8.18
N GLU A 116 -12.17 27.98 -7.85
CA GLU A 116 -12.89 27.52 -6.66
C GLU A 116 -13.38 26.07 -6.87
N ALA A 117 -13.24 25.25 -5.85
CA ALA A 117 -13.86 23.93 -5.79
C ALA A 117 -14.33 23.65 -4.35
N PRO A 118 -15.50 23.00 -4.14
CA PRO A 118 -16.00 22.64 -2.82
C PRO A 118 -15.25 21.41 -2.28
N VAL A 119 -13.93 21.54 -2.09
CA VAL A 119 -13.00 20.45 -1.80
C VAL A 119 -13.42 19.67 -0.56
N ILE A 120 -13.85 20.34 0.50
CA ILE A 120 -14.30 19.70 1.74
C ILE A 120 -15.46 18.73 1.45
N GLY A 121 -16.45 19.14 0.66
CA GLY A 121 -17.56 18.28 0.27
C GLY A 121 -17.11 17.06 -0.57
N ILE A 122 -16.14 17.26 -1.46
CA ILE A 122 -15.61 16.23 -2.35
C ILE A 122 -14.84 15.16 -1.55
N VAL A 123 -13.99 15.56 -0.59
CA VAL A 123 -13.07 14.63 0.10
C VAL A 123 -13.61 14.06 1.41
N THR A 124 -14.70 14.59 1.95
CA THR A 124 -15.30 14.11 3.21
C THR A 124 -15.48 12.58 3.25
N PRO A 125 -16.00 11.90 2.22
CA PRO A 125 -16.20 10.44 2.26
C PRO A 125 -14.91 9.62 2.11
N VAL A 126 -13.82 10.24 1.70
CA VAL A 126 -12.53 9.56 1.41
C VAL A 126 -11.39 10.00 2.33
N THR A 127 -11.69 10.74 3.40
CA THR A 127 -10.72 11.16 4.42
C THR A 127 -11.17 10.77 5.82
N LYS A 128 -10.24 10.66 6.75
CA LYS A 128 -10.57 10.56 8.18
C LYS A 128 -11.12 11.87 8.73
N TRP A 129 -10.63 12.97 8.18
CA TRP A 129 -11.03 14.31 8.57
C TRP A 129 -10.55 15.31 7.52
N CYS A 130 -11.34 16.34 7.30
CA CYS A 130 -10.97 17.49 6.47
C CYS A 130 -11.44 18.77 7.14
N TYR A 131 -10.73 19.85 6.88
CA TYR A 131 -11.05 21.15 7.46
C TYR A 131 -10.63 22.29 6.54
N GLN A 132 -11.45 23.34 6.47
CA GLN A 132 -11.13 24.57 5.74
C GLN A 132 -10.72 25.66 6.73
N ILE A 133 -9.47 26.14 6.60
CA ILE A 133 -8.93 27.24 7.39
C ILE A 133 -9.28 28.56 6.68
N THR A 134 -10.04 29.42 7.34
CA THR A 134 -10.39 30.75 6.84
C THR A 134 -9.70 31.88 7.64
N ASN A 135 -9.05 31.55 8.76
CA ASN A 135 -8.37 32.50 9.63
C ASN A 135 -6.94 32.02 9.97
N ALA A 136 -5.95 32.89 9.84
CA ALA A 136 -4.55 32.56 10.09
C ALA A 136 -4.27 32.07 11.54
N THR A 137 -5.06 32.50 12.53
CA THR A 137 -4.89 32.12 13.93
C THR A 137 -5.17 30.64 14.20
N GLU A 138 -5.89 29.94 13.32
CA GLU A 138 -6.23 28.52 13.46
C GLU A 138 -5.10 27.60 12.99
N VAL A 139 -4.19 28.08 12.13
CA VAL A 139 -3.22 27.25 11.39
C VAL A 139 -2.45 26.30 12.30
N SER A 140 -1.83 26.81 13.35
CA SER A 140 -0.97 26.00 14.24
C SER A 140 -1.73 24.86 14.90
N HIS A 141 -2.94 25.13 15.38
CA HIS A 141 -3.78 24.12 16.04
C HIS A 141 -4.36 23.09 15.06
N ILE A 142 -4.81 23.57 13.89
CA ILE A 142 -5.40 22.68 12.85
C ILE A 142 -4.34 21.73 12.28
N VAL A 143 -3.11 22.19 12.06
CA VAL A 143 -2.01 21.33 11.61
C VAL A 143 -1.72 20.23 12.65
N ALA A 144 -1.54 20.59 13.92
CA ALA A 144 -1.33 19.61 14.99
C ALA A 144 -2.45 18.57 15.05
N LYS A 145 -3.71 19.02 14.94
CA LYS A 145 -4.89 18.15 14.93
C LYS A 145 -4.90 17.22 13.70
N ALA A 146 -4.54 17.71 12.52
CA ALA A 146 -4.46 16.93 11.28
C ALA A 146 -3.47 15.76 11.41
N PHE A 147 -2.24 16.04 11.87
CA PHE A 147 -1.22 15.01 12.08
C PHE A 147 -1.62 13.99 13.13
N HIS A 148 -2.21 14.44 14.24
CA HIS A 148 -2.76 13.55 15.26
C HIS A 148 -3.85 12.62 14.69
N ILE A 149 -4.81 13.15 13.93
CA ILE A 149 -5.90 12.35 13.35
C ILE A 149 -5.36 11.38 12.31
N ALA A 150 -4.44 11.81 11.44
CA ALA A 150 -3.86 10.95 10.42
C ALA A 150 -3.17 9.72 11.01
N THR A 151 -2.54 9.85 12.19
CA THR A 151 -1.70 8.82 12.81
C THR A 151 -2.38 8.04 13.93
N SER A 152 -3.49 8.53 14.49
CA SER A 152 -4.19 7.90 15.62
C SER A 152 -5.18 6.82 15.18
N GLY A 153 -5.32 5.75 15.99
CA GLY A 153 -6.22 4.63 15.70
C GLY A 153 -5.89 3.99 14.36
N ARG A 154 -6.90 3.66 13.55
CA ARG A 154 -6.69 3.30 12.14
C ARG A 154 -6.13 4.51 11.42
N LYS A 155 -4.88 4.41 10.93
CA LYS A 155 -4.22 5.49 10.19
C LYS A 155 -4.96 5.80 8.89
N GLY A 156 -4.75 6.99 8.31
CA GLY A 156 -5.38 7.35 7.04
C GLY A 156 -5.21 8.82 6.68
N PRO A 157 -5.71 9.23 5.51
CA PRO A 157 -5.55 10.57 4.98
C PRO A 157 -6.38 11.61 5.72
N VAL A 158 -5.84 12.82 5.77
CA VAL A 158 -6.54 14.04 6.18
C VAL A 158 -6.27 15.15 5.16
N LEU A 159 -7.19 16.13 5.06
CA LEU A 159 -7.02 17.27 4.19
C LEU A 159 -7.26 18.58 4.93
N ILE A 160 -6.36 19.54 4.72
CA ILE A 160 -6.48 20.93 5.14
C ILE A 160 -6.64 21.79 3.88
N ASP A 161 -7.74 22.51 3.75
CA ASP A 161 -7.98 23.47 2.69
C ASP A 161 -7.78 24.88 3.27
N ILE A 162 -6.83 25.68 2.74
CA ILE A 162 -6.48 26.96 3.33
C ILE A 162 -6.79 28.12 2.38
N THR A 163 -7.66 29.04 2.81
CA THR A 163 -8.04 30.22 2.01
C THR A 163 -6.85 31.18 1.84
N LYS A 164 -6.87 31.92 0.73
CA LYS A 164 -5.78 32.85 0.38
C LYS A 164 -5.58 33.97 1.42
N ASN A 165 -6.65 34.50 2.02
CA ASN A 165 -6.54 35.47 3.11
C ASN A 165 -5.88 34.87 4.35
N ALA A 166 -6.28 33.64 4.75
CA ALA A 166 -5.67 32.96 5.90
C ALA A 166 -4.17 32.68 5.70
N GLN A 167 -3.69 32.53 4.47
CA GLN A 167 -2.26 32.39 4.18
C GLN A 167 -1.48 33.69 4.37
N THR A 168 -2.10 34.88 4.11
CA THR A 168 -1.42 36.18 4.09
C THR A 168 -1.64 37.00 5.34
N GLU A 169 -2.73 36.80 6.07
CA GLU A 169 -3.03 37.47 7.32
C GLU A 169 -1.97 37.20 8.39
N LEU A 170 -1.72 38.20 9.25
CA LEU A 170 -0.78 38.06 10.36
C LEU A 170 -1.46 37.43 11.58
N CYS A 171 -0.85 36.45 12.18
CA CYS A 171 -1.28 35.84 13.44
C CYS A 171 -0.15 35.79 14.45
N GLU A 172 -0.49 35.64 15.71
CA GLU A 172 0.46 35.29 16.76
C GLU A 172 0.69 33.77 16.70
N TYR A 173 1.92 33.36 16.40
CA TYR A 173 2.26 31.95 16.29
C TYR A 173 2.37 31.28 17.65
N ASP A 174 1.63 30.20 17.84
CA ASP A 174 1.68 29.34 19.03
C ASP A 174 2.47 28.07 18.73
N ASP A 175 3.73 28.04 19.18
CA ASP A 175 4.61 26.87 19.04
C ASP A 175 4.25 25.74 20.00
N SER A 176 3.47 26.04 21.05
CA SER A 176 3.02 25.05 22.04
C SER A 176 1.74 24.31 21.64
N ALA A 177 1.13 24.67 20.50
CA ALA A 177 -0.10 24.05 20.03
C ALA A 177 0.08 22.52 19.92
N GLN A 178 -0.61 21.80 20.78
CA GLN A 178 -0.62 20.33 20.80
C GLN A 178 -2.06 19.83 20.80
N THR A 179 -2.29 18.73 20.14
CA THR A 179 -3.58 18.05 20.22
C THR A 179 -3.61 17.20 21.48
N VAL A 180 -4.64 17.39 22.31
CA VAL A 180 -4.86 16.49 23.44
C VAL A 180 -5.24 15.12 22.90
N ALA A 181 -4.39 14.13 23.12
CA ALA A 181 -4.68 12.76 22.76
C ALA A 181 -5.96 12.30 23.45
N LEU A 182 -6.94 11.90 22.65
CA LEU A 182 -8.14 11.26 23.22
C LEU A 182 -7.70 9.99 23.94
N LYS A 183 -8.02 9.89 25.24
CA LYS A 183 -7.76 8.66 26.00
C LYS A 183 -8.43 7.49 25.28
N SER A 184 -7.65 6.50 24.88
CA SER A 184 -8.16 5.24 24.38
C SER A 184 -9.23 4.71 25.36
N ARG A 185 -10.43 4.39 24.86
CA ARG A 185 -11.43 3.70 25.67
C ARG A 185 -10.92 2.30 25.96
N HIS A 186 -10.45 2.08 27.18
CA HIS A 186 -10.09 0.74 27.62
C HIS A 186 -11.34 -0.16 27.62
N ASP A 187 -11.30 -1.25 26.87
CA ASP A 187 -12.30 -2.30 26.97
C ASP A 187 -12.19 -2.95 28.38
N PRO A 188 -13.19 -2.79 29.27
CA PRO A 188 -13.11 -3.34 30.61
C PRO A 188 -13.01 -4.87 30.62
N TYR A 189 -13.34 -5.52 29.52
CA TYR A 189 -13.25 -6.97 29.35
C TYR A 189 -11.99 -7.41 28.61
N TYR A 190 -11.07 -6.50 28.28
CA TYR A 190 -9.87 -6.80 27.49
C TYR A 190 -9.09 -8.00 28.05
N GLN A 191 -8.76 -7.99 29.33
CA GLN A 191 -8.00 -9.07 29.97
C GLN A 191 -8.75 -10.42 29.95
N LYS A 192 -10.07 -10.40 30.07
CA LYS A 192 -10.92 -11.60 29.96
C LYS A 192 -10.91 -12.13 28.52
N LYS A 193 -11.00 -11.25 27.52
CA LYS A 193 -10.93 -11.59 26.10
C LYS A 193 -9.55 -12.13 25.73
N LEU A 194 -8.47 -11.52 26.22
CA LEU A 194 -7.10 -11.96 26.01
C LEU A 194 -6.86 -13.40 26.54
N LYS A 195 -7.28 -13.68 27.79
CA LYS A 195 -7.21 -15.02 28.39
C LYS A 195 -8.05 -16.04 27.59
N ARG A 196 -9.22 -15.62 27.08
CA ARG A 196 -10.06 -16.49 26.25
C ARG A 196 -9.41 -16.80 24.90
N ALA A 197 -8.78 -15.81 24.26
CA ALA A 197 -8.02 -15.98 23.03
C ALA A 197 -6.86 -16.98 23.24
N ALA A 198 -6.07 -16.81 24.29
CA ALA A 198 -5.00 -17.73 24.68
C ALA A 198 -5.52 -19.16 24.91
N ALA A 199 -6.64 -19.31 25.63
CA ALA A 199 -7.24 -20.62 25.88
C ALA A 199 -7.71 -21.30 24.59
N LEU A 200 -8.29 -20.56 23.64
CA LEU A 200 -8.69 -21.11 22.34
C LEU A 200 -7.48 -21.60 21.55
N LEU A 201 -6.42 -20.80 21.45
CA LEU A 201 -5.20 -21.12 20.70
C LEU A 201 -4.45 -22.30 21.34
N ASN A 202 -4.29 -22.32 22.66
CA ASN A 202 -3.61 -23.41 23.39
C ASN A 202 -4.32 -24.77 23.25
N ASN A 203 -5.64 -24.78 23.04
CA ASN A 203 -6.43 -26.00 22.85
C ASN A 203 -6.65 -26.36 21.39
N ALA A 204 -6.25 -25.51 20.44
CA ALA A 204 -6.46 -25.74 19.02
C ALA A 204 -5.68 -27.00 18.54
N LYS A 205 -6.30 -27.72 17.60
CA LYS A 205 -5.67 -28.83 16.87
C LYS A 205 -5.17 -28.36 15.49
N ARG A 206 -5.87 -27.40 14.91
CA ARG A 206 -5.59 -26.83 13.59
C ARG A 206 -5.63 -25.29 13.65
N PRO A 207 -4.76 -24.67 14.49
CA PRO A 207 -4.69 -23.22 14.58
C PRO A 207 -4.19 -22.61 13.28
N TYR A 208 -4.66 -21.40 12.97
CA TYR A 208 -4.21 -20.66 11.79
C TYR A 208 -4.16 -19.17 12.08
N VAL A 209 -3.02 -18.53 11.79
CA VAL A 209 -2.82 -17.11 11.98
C VAL A 209 -2.93 -16.40 10.64
N LEU A 210 -3.85 -15.46 10.53
CA LEU A 210 -4.02 -14.58 9.38
C LEU A 210 -3.62 -13.18 9.78
N PHE A 211 -2.70 -12.57 9.04
CA PHE A 211 -2.23 -11.23 9.36
C PHE A 211 -2.26 -10.30 8.14
N GLY A 212 -2.54 -9.03 8.41
CA GLY A 212 -2.68 -8.02 7.38
C GLY A 212 -1.76 -6.82 7.60
N HIS A 213 -2.08 -5.73 6.91
CA HIS A 213 -1.33 -4.48 6.94
C HIS A 213 -1.20 -3.88 8.35
N GLY A 214 -2.15 -4.16 9.24
CA GLY A 214 -2.10 -3.70 10.63
C GLY A 214 -0.84 -4.13 11.38
N ILE A 215 -0.17 -5.22 10.96
CA ILE A 215 1.14 -5.62 11.53
C ILE A 215 2.21 -4.59 11.17
N ALA A 216 2.36 -4.24 9.90
CA ALA A 216 3.32 -3.23 9.45
C ALA A 216 2.99 -1.83 10.02
N LEU A 217 1.71 -1.43 9.98
CA LEU A 217 1.28 -0.14 10.52
C LEU A 217 1.52 0.02 12.03
N ALA A 218 1.52 -1.10 12.79
CA ALA A 218 1.84 -1.13 14.21
C ALA A 218 3.33 -1.34 14.51
N ASN A 219 4.19 -1.58 13.49
CA ASN A 219 5.57 -2.04 13.64
C ASN A 219 5.64 -3.29 14.56
N ALA A 220 4.83 -4.29 14.28
CA ALA A 220 4.61 -5.49 15.10
C ALA A 220 5.20 -6.78 14.50
N GLU A 221 6.11 -6.67 13.53
CA GLU A 221 6.69 -7.81 12.81
C GLU A 221 7.48 -8.74 13.73
N ASP A 222 8.25 -8.18 14.65
CA ASP A 222 9.02 -8.96 15.62
C ASP A 222 8.09 -9.66 16.62
N GLU A 223 7.05 -8.99 17.10
CA GLU A 223 6.04 -9.57 17.97
C GLU A 223 5.26 -10.68 17.26
N LEU A 224 4.92 -10.51 15.97
CA LEU A 224 4.28 -11.54 15.16
C LEU A 224 5.17 -12.78 15.04
N ARG A 225 6.44 -12.58 14.69
CA ARG A 225 7.42 -13.67 14.58
C ARG A 225 7.56 -14.45 15.88
N LEU A 226 7.80 -13.76 17.00
CA LEU A 226 7.92 -14.36 18.31
C LEU A 226 6.66 -15.13 18.72
N PHE A 227 5.48 -14.61 18.39
CA PHE A 227 4.21 -15.24 18.67
C PHE A 227 4.01 -16.55 17.91
N VAL A 228 4.23 -16.54 16.59
CA VAL A 228 4.05 -17.73 15.77
C VAL A 228 5.09 -18.82 16.09
N GLU A 229 6.33 -18.42 16.36
CA GLU A 229 7.41 -19.34 16.78
C GLU A 229 7.08 -19.98 18.13
N LYS A 230 6.63 -19.19 19.11
CA LYS A 230 6.28 -19.72 20.44
C LYS A 230 5.16 -20.73 20.39
N GLY A 231 4.12 -20.47 19.59
CA GLY A 231 2.95 -21.36 19.50
C GLY A 231 3.13 -22.51 18.50
N GLY A 232 4.12 -22.44 17.60
CA GLY A 232 4.25 -23.34 16.46
C GLY A 232 3.12 -23.16 15.44
N PHE A 233 2.62 -21.93 15.24
CA PHE A 233 1.42 -21.65 14.46
C PHE A 233 1.75 -21.38 12.98
N PRO A 234 1.11 -22.09 12.02
CA PRO A 234 1.19 -21.67 10.61
C PRO A 234 0.53 -20.31 10.43
N ALA A 235 1.18 -19.45 9.65
CA ALA A 235 0.76 -18.07 9.43
C ALA A 235 0.73 -17.71 7.94
N ALA A 236 -0.33 -17.02 7.51
CA ALA A 236 -0.46 -16.48 6.14
C ALA A 236 -0.76 -15.00 6.15
N SER A 237 -0.25 -14.31 5.14
CA SER A 237 -0.47 -12.88 4.95
C SER A 237 -1.66 -12.59 4.03
N THR A 238 -2.31 -11.45 4.24
CA THR A 238 -3.08 -10.80 3.16
C THR A 238 -2.11 -10.15 2.16
N LEU A 239 -2.62 -9.60 1.04
CA LEU A 239 -1.82 -8.87 0.06
C LEU A 239 -0.97 -7.77 0.71
N LEU A 240 -1.58 -6.91 1.53
CA LEU A 240 -0.89 -5.82 2.23
C LEU A 240 -0.15 -6.27 3.51
N GLY A 241 -0.32 -7.52 3.91
CA GLY A 241 0.46 -8.13 4.99
C GLY A 241 1.78 -8.75 4.52
N LEU A 242 2.03 -8.80 3.20
CA LEU A 242 3.29 -9.28 2.63
C LEU A 242 4.47 -8.49 3.22
N SER A 243 5.61 -9.15 3.34
CA SER A 243 6.86 -8.66 3.96
C SER A 243 6.86 -8.50 5.49
N SER A 244 5.71 -8.62 6.18
CA SER A 244 5.68 -8.58 7.66
C SER A 244 6.24 -9.86 8.32
N LEU A 245 6.28 -10.97 7.58
CA LEU A 245 6.99 -12.19 7.97
C LEU A 245 7.80 -12.67 6.75
N PRO A 246 9.11 -12.96 6.89
CA PRO A 246 9.93 -13.40 5.76
C PRO A 246 9.34 -14.62 5.05
N LYS A 247 9.42 -14.64 3.71
CA LYS A 247 8.90 -15.77 2.92
C LYS A 247 9.62 -17.08 3.22
N SER A 248 10.89 -17.00 3.62
CA SER A 248 11.70 -18.16 4.05
C SER A 248 11.35 -18.69 5.45
N HIS A 249 10.53 -17.98 6.22
CA HIS A 249 10.19 -18.40 7.59
C HIS A 249 9.43 -19.74 7.59
N PRO A 250 9.83 -20.76 8.39
CA PRO A 250 9.29 -22.11 8.31
C PRO A 250 7.79 -22.22 8.63
N LEU A 251 7.24 -21.28 9.40
CA LEU A 251 5.82 -21.20 9.75
C LEU A 251 5.01 -20.33 8.77
N TYR A 252 5.67 -19.63 7.84
CA TYR A 252 4.95 -18.91 6.78
C TYR A 252 4.42 -19.91 5.75
N VAL A 253 3.12 -19.90 5.52
CA VAL A 253 2.44 -20.85 4.63
C VAL A 253 1.91 -20.21 3.34
N GLY A 254 2.20 -18.92 3.12
CA GLY A 254 1.87 -18.22 1.88
C GLY A 254 0.88 -17.07 2.07
N MET A 255 0.43 -16.53 0.96
CA MET A 255 -0.57 -15.44 0.89
C MET A 255 -1.96 -16.03 0.70
N LEU A 256 -2.97 -15.49 1.40
CA LEU A 256 -4.39 -15.82 1.20
C LEU A 256 -5.09 -14.77 0.34
N GLY A 257 -6.31 -15.10 -0.10
CA GLY A 257 -7.14 -14.23 -0.91
C GLY A 257 -7.32 -14.73 -2.35
N MET A 258 -8.07 -14.00 -3.17
CA MET A 258 -8.53 -14.43 -4.51
C MET A 258 -7.41 -15.00 -5.39
N HIS A 259 -6.24 -14.34 -5.43
CA HIS A 259 -5.05 -14.80 -6.14
C HIS A 259 -3.94 -15.26 -5.19
N GLY A 260 -4.30 -15.68 -3.99
CA GLY A 260 -3.37 -16.23 -3.01
C GLY A 260 -2.90 -17.64 -3.35
N ASN A 261 -2.11 -18.22 -2.46
CA ASN A 261 -1.64 -19.60 -2.60
C ASN A 261 -2.76 -20.61 -2.35
N TYR A 262 -2.62 -21.78 -2.93
CA TYR A 262 -3.63 -22.85 -2.85
C TYR A 262 -3.86 -23.32 -1.41
N GLY A 263 -2.77 -23.63 -0.69
CA GLY A 263 -2.82 -24.11 0.69
C GLY A 263 -3.52 -23.16 1.66
N PRO A 264 -3.10 -21.88 1.77
CA PRO A 264 -3.74 -20.87 2.61
C PRO A 264 -5.25 -20.77 2.43
N ASN A 265 -5.72 -20.73 1.19
CA ASN A 265 -7.15 -20.63 0.90
C ASN A 265 -7.90 -21.94 1.20
N LYS A 266 -7.41 -23.06 0.69
CA LYS A 266 -8.02 -24.38 0.85
C LYS A 266 -8.17 -24.81 2.31
N LEU A 267 -7.17 -24.47 3.13
CA LEU A 267 -7.13 -24.93 4.52
C LEU A 267 -7.80 -23.95 5.50
N THR A 268 -8.19 -22.76 5.07
CA THR A 268 -8.99 -21.82 5.87
C THR A 268 -10.26 -22.49 6.40
N ASN A 269 -11.00 -23.21 5.53
CA ASN A 269 -12.24 -23.89 5.91
C ASN A 269 -12.02 -25.17 6.75
N ARG A 270 -10.76 -25.60 6.95
CA ARG A 270 -10.39 -26.76 7.78
C ARG A 270 -9.81 -26.38 9.14
N ALA A 271 -9.48 -25.12 9.36
CA ALA A 271 -8.99 -24.61 10.64
C ALA A 271 -10.06 -24.74 11.73
N ASP A 272 -9.65 -25.02 12.99
CA ASP A 272 -10.57 -25.03 14.14
C ASP A 272 -10.49 -23.75 14.97
N VAL A 273 -9.37 -23.03 14.90
CA VAL A 273 -9.19 -21.69 15.45
C VAL A 273 -8.45 -20.82 14.45
N ILE A 274 -9.00 -19.66 14.13
CA ILE A 274 -8.33 -18.63 13.32
C ILE A 274 -8.08 -17.41 14.20
N LEU A 275 -6.83 -16.94 14.24
CA LEU A 275 -6.48 -15.62 14.72
C LEU A 275 -6.29 -14.69 13.51
N ALA A 276 -7.21 -13.76 13.31
CA ALA A 276 -7.11 -12.69 12.31
C ALA A 276 -6.65 -11.42 13.01
N ILE A 277 -5.51 -10.86 12.59
CA ILE A 277 -4.90 -9.71 13.25
C ILE A 277 -4.50 -8.63 12.25
N GLY A 278 -4.97 -7.39 12.50
CA GLY A 278 -4.67 -6.24 11.65
C GLY A 278 -5.06 -6.44 10.18
N MET A 279 -6.16 -7.16 9.95
CA MET A 279 -6.74 -7.41 8.64
C MET A 279 -8.26 -7.32 8.69
N ARG A 280 -8.85 -6.80 7.65
CA ARG A 280 -10.30 -6.84 7.45
C ARG A 280 -10.68 -8.04 6.61
N PHE A 281 -11.86 -8.59 6.87
CA PHE A 281 -12.41 -9.68 6.09
C PHE A 281 -13.12 -9.13 4.85
N ASP A 282 -12.36 -8.58 3.89
CA ASP A 282 -12.91 -8.10 2.63
C ASP A 282 -13.28 -9.26 1.67
N ASP A 283 -13.96 -8.92 0.59
CA ASP A 283 -14.45 -9.88 -0.41
C ASP A 283 -13.32 -10.66 -1.11
N ARG A 284 -12.13 -10.06 -1.24
CA ARG A 284 -10.96 -10.72 -1.84
C ARG A 284 -10.40 -11.82 -0.96
N VAL A 285 -10.58 -11.69 0.36
CA VAL A 285 -10.13 -12.68 1.35
C VAL A 285 -11.21 -13.72 1.64
N THR A 286 -12.47 -13.31 1.76
CA THR A 286 -13.55 -14.20 2.22
C THR A 286 -14.22 -14.99 1.10
N GLY A 287 -14.23 -14.46 -0.12
CA GLY A 287 -15.10 -15.00 -1.15
C GLY A 287 -16.55 -15.06 -0.63
N LYS A 288 -17.23 -16.19 -0.76
CA LYS A 288 -18.60 -16.40 -0.28
C LYS A 288 -18.64 -16.41 1.26
N ILE A 289 -19.09 -15.32 1.86
CA ILE A 289 -19.10 -15.09 3.33
C ILE A 289 -19.76 -16.24 4.08
N SER A 290 -20.93 -16.76 3.60
CA SER A 290 -21.68 -17.83 4.26
C SER A 290 -20.95 -19.17 4.29
N ALA A 291 -19.89 -19.34 3.52
CA ALA A 291 -19.06 -20.54 3.44
C ALA A 291 -17.65 -20.35 4.02
N TYR A 292 -17.36 -19.18 4.60
CA TYR A 292 -16.03 -18.86 5.09
C TYR A 292 -15.77 -19.45 6.48
N ALA A 293 -14.72 -20.26 6.61
CA ALA A 293 -14.21 -20.83 7.86
C ALA A 293 -15.28 -21.44 8.79
N PRO A 294 -16.19 -22.32 8.30
CA PRO A 294 -17.37 -22.77 9.04
C PRO A 294 -17.04 -23.58 10.31
N LEU A 295 -15.84 -24.13 10.39
CA LEU A 295 -15.38 -24.93 11.54
C LEU A 295 -14.61 -24.10 12.57
N ALA A 296 -14.17 -22.90 12.21
CA ALA A 296 -13.23 -22.13 13.01
C ALA A 296 -13.92 -21.28 14.08
N LYS A 297 -13.31 -21.24 15.26
CA LYS A 297 -13.56 -20.18 16.25
C LYS A 297 -12.66 -19.01 15.92
N ILE A 298 -13.24 -17.93 15.43
CA ILE A 298 -12.48 -16.77 14.96
C ILE A 298 -12.16 -15.86 16.13
N ILE A 299 -10.89 -15.48 16.27
CA ILE A 299 -10.40 -14.41 17.13
C ILE A 299 -10.03 -13.26 16.17
N HIS A 300 -10.71 -12.12 16.26
CA HIS A 300 -10.45 -10.97 15.41
C HIS A 300 -9.89 -9.82 16.25
N VAL A 301 -8.73 -9.33 15.85
CA VAL A 301 -8.01 -8.23 16.51
C VAL A 301 -7.80 -7.11 15.52
N ASP A 302 -8.37 -5.97 15.80
CA ASP A 302 -8.22 -4.78 14.98
C ASP A 302 -8.17 -3.50 15.82
N ILE A 303 -7.44 -2.51 15.32
CA ILE A 303 -7.36 -1.16 15.90
C ILE A 303 -8.63 -0.34 15.60
N ASP A 304 -9.37 -0.71 14.55
CA ASP A 304 -10.63 -0.09 14.18
C ASP A 304 -11.81 -0.91 14.73
N TYR A 305 -12.48 -0.33 15.72
CA TYR A 305 -13.66 -0.98 16.31
C TYR A 305 -14.76 -1.28 15.28
N ALA A 306 -14.88 -0.46 14.24
CA ALA A 306 -15.88 -0.62 13.19
C ALA A 306 -15.64 -1.84 12.27
N GLU A 307 -14.43 -2.37 12.23
CA GLU A 307 -14.12 -3.60 11.47
C GLU A 307 -14.46 -4.88 12.24
N LEU A 308 -14.60 -4.80 13.58
CA LEU A 308 -14.92 -5.97 14.39
C LEU A 308 -16.38 -6.40 14.19
N ASP A 309 -16.58 -7.70 13.93
CA ASP A 309 -17.91 -8.31 13.66
C ASP A 309 -18.65 -7.75 12.44
N LYS A 310 -17.99 -6.96 11.59
CA LYS A 310 -18.60 -6.30 10.43
C LYS A 310 -18.96 -7.28 9.31
N VAL A 311 -18.06 -8.17 8.96
CA VAL A 311 -18.21 -9.13 7.83
C VAL A 311 -18.32 -10.56 8.37
N ILE A 312 -17.38 -10.97 9.20
CA ILE A 312 -17.33 -12.30 9.80
C ILE A 312 -17.49 -12.17 11.32
N PRO A 313 -18.53 -12.78 11.91
CA PRO A 313 -18.70 -12.76 13.37
C PRO A 313 -17.55 -13.47 14.07
N ALA A 314 -16.92 -12.80 15.03
CA ALA A 314 -15.82 -13.35 15.82
C ALA A 314 -16.31 -14.01 17.12
N LYS A 315 -15.71 -15.14 17.49
CA LYS A 315 -15.90 -15.75 18.80
C LYS A 315 -15.30 -14.90 19.91
N VAL A 316 -14.23 -14.17 19.59
CA VAL A 316 -13.56 -13.21 20.46
C VAL A 316 -13.14 -12.01 19.59
N ALA A 317 -13.86 -10.89 19.71
CA ALA A 317 -13.52 -9.63 19.07
C ALA A 317 -12.73 -8.75 20.07
N ILE A 318 -11.53 -8.30 19.66
CA ILE A 318 -10.62 -7.52 20.52
C ILE A 318 -10.23 -6.23 19.80
N HIS A 319 -10.61 -5.11 20.37
CA HIS A 319 -10.20 -3.78 19.94
C HIS A 319 -8.84 -3.47 20.57
N SER A 320 -7.77 -3.54 19.76
CA SER A 320 -6.40 -3.33 20.24
C SER A 320 -5.46 -3.04 19.08
N ASP A 321 -4.37 -2.33 19.37
CA ASP A 321 -3.20 -2.28 18.53
C ASP A 321 -2.58 -3.68 18.41
N ALA A 322 -2.06 -4.03 17.22
CA ALA A 322 -1.54 -5.37 16.94
C ALA A 322 -0.28 -5.68 17.77
N LYS A 323 0.61 -4.71 17.94
CA LYS A 323 1.85 -4.85 18.72
C LYS A 323 1.55 -5.08 20.19
N GLU A 324 0.69 -4.23 20.75
CA GLU A 324 0.27 -4.35 22.14
C GLU A 324 -0.42 -5.69 22.41
N PHE A 325 -1.34 -6.11 21.54
CA PHE A 325 -2.03 -7.38 21.67
C PHE A 325 -1.06 -8.57 21.64
N LEU A 326 -0.16 -8.62 20.65
CA LEU A 326 0.81 -9.72 20.50
C LEU A 326 1.77 -9.76 21.69
N ALA A 327 2.27 -8.62 22.16
CA ALA A 327 3.15 -8.54 23.32
C ALA A 327 2.48 -9.11 24.59
N GLN A 328 1.19 -8.85 24.78
CA GLN A 328 0.44 -9.34 25.95
C GLN A 328 -0.04 -10.79 25.79
N LEU A 329 -0.35 -11.23 24.55
CA LEU A 329 -0.83 -12.60 24.31
C LEU A 329 0.30 -13.62 24.33
N THR A 330 1.45 -13.31 23.77
CA THR A 330 2.58 -14.24 23.60
C THR A 330 3.01 -14.93 24.90
N PRO A 331 3.11 -14.23 26.06
CA PRO A 331 3.42 -14.90 27.34
C PRO A 331 2.42 -15.99 27.76
N LEU A 332 1.16 -15.88 27.32
CA LEU A 332 0.08 -16.81 27.67
C LEU A 332 0.02 -18.05 26.75
N ILE A 333 0.79 -18.06 25.69
CA ILE A 333 0.81 -19.15 24.70
C ILE A 333 1.76 -20.26 25.16
N LYS A 334 1.28 -21.48 25.03
CA LYS A 334 2.06 -22.71 25.25
C LYS A 334 2.52 -23.26 23.91
N HIS A 335 3.78 -23.68 23.86
CA HIS A 335 4.26 -24.40 22.69
C HIS A 335 3.51 -25.71 22.47
N LYS A 336 3.14 -25.98 21.22
CA LYS A 336 2.51 -27.22 20.81
C LYS A 336 3.01 -27.62 19.43
N ASP A 337 3.23 -28.90 19.23
CA ASP A 337 3.59 -29.44 17.91
C ASP A 337 2.37 -29.42 16.98
N HIS A 338 2.48 -28.66 15.90
CA HIS A 338 1.48 -28.57 14.83
C HIS A 338 2.04 -29.08 13.49
N SER A 339 3.13 -29.86 13.51
CA SER A 339 3.83 -30.35 12.30
C SER A 339 2.90 -31.10 11.33
N ALA A 340 2.00 -31.93 11.86
CA ALA A 340 1.01 -32.66 11.03
C ALA A 340 0.03 -31.68 10.31
N TRP A 341 -0.34 -30.57 10.96
CA TRP A 341 -1.20 -29.55 10.38
C TRP A 341 -0.42 -28.72 9.35
N ILE A 342 0.79 -28.31 9.66
CA ILE A 342 1.70 -27.60 8.74
C ILE A 342 1.98 -28.47 7.51
N GLY A 343 2.13 -29.80 7.72
CA GLY A 343 2.30 -30.76 6.64
C GLY A 343 1.20 -30.72 5.59
N LYS A 344 -0.06 -30.38 5.98
CA LYS A 344 -1.17 -30.23 5.02
C LYS A 344 -0.97 -29.03 4.10
N PHE A 345 -0.44 -27.92 4.61
CA PHE A 345 -0.07 -26.79 3.76
C PHE A 345 1.04 -27.18 2.77
N ARG A 346 2.05 -27.93 3.24
CA ARG A 346 3.15 -28.40 2.37
C ARG A 346 2.69 -29.43 1.31
N GLU A 347 1.65 -30.21 1.59
CA GLU A 347 1.00 -31.06 0.58
C GLU A 347 0.35 -30.19 -0.52
N CYS A 348 -0.39 -29.15 -0.12
CA CYS A 348 -0.98 -28.19 -1.06
C CYS A 348 0.09 -27.42 -1.87
N ASP A 349 1.19 -27.03 -1.23
CA ASP A 349 2.32 -26.36 -1.92
C ASP A 349 2.89 -27.25 -3.03
N LYS A 350 3.00 -28.56 -2.80
CA LYS A 350 3.48 -29.52 -3.82
C LYS A 350 2.51 -29.64 -5.00
N GLU A 351 1.21 -29.62 -4.73
CA GLU A 351 0.17 -29.66 -5.76
C GLU A 351 0.20 -28.37 -6.61
N GLU A 352 0.20 -27.21 -5.94
CA GLU A 352 0.30 -25.91 -6.60
C GLU A 352 1.59 -25.78 -7.42
N LYS A 353 2.72 -26.23 -6.86
CA LYS A 353 4.01 -26.21 -7.55
C LYS A 353 3.96 -26.99 -8.85
N LYS A 354 3.41 -28.20 -8.83
CA LYS A 354 3.33 -29.07 -10.02
C LYS A 354 2.41 -28.51 -11.11
N VAL A 355 1.28 -27.90 -10.73
CA VAL A 355 0.24 -27.51 -11.68
C VAL A 355 0.46 -26.08 -12.21
N VAL A 356 0.95 -25.17 -11.36
CA VAL A 356 1.04 -23.73 -11.66
C VAL A 356 2.50 -23.27 -11.67
N VAL A 357 3.18 -23.37 -10.53
CA VAL A 357 4.44 -22.66 -10.28
C VAL A 357 5.56 -23.09 -11.24
N ASP A 358 5.74 -24.42 -11.44
CA ASP A 358 6.85 -24.93 -12.28
C ASP A 358 6.71 -24.50 -13.76
N THR A 359 5.47 -24.33 -14.25
CA THR A 359 5.21 -23.89 -15.62
C THR A 359 5.40 -22.38 -15.80
N GLU A 360 5.05 -21.59 -14.80
CA GLU A 360 5.14 -20.14 -14.85
C GLU A 360 6.55 -19.60 -14.57
N LEU A 361 7.22 -20.18 -13.55
CA LEU A 361 8.55 -19.71 -13.14
C LEU A 361 9.69 -20.22 -14.01
N TYR A 362 9.54 -21.41 -14.61
CA TYR A 362 10.60 -22.09 -15.35
C TYR A 362 10.15 -22.57 -16.73
N PRO A 363 9.62 -21.66 -17.58
CA PRO A 363 9.19 -22.03 -18.93
C PRO A 363 10.40 -22.47 -19.75
N LYS A 364 10.28 -23.61 -20.44
CA LYS A 364 11.38 -24.20 -21.25
C LYS A 364 11.49 -23.57 -22.63
N SER A 365 10.42 -22.98 -23.14
CA SER A 365 10.33 -22.41 -24.48
C SER A 365 9.19 -21.37 -24.55
N GLY A 366 9.04 -20.72 -25.68
CA GLY A 366 8.00 -19.72 -25.91
C GLY A 366 8.38 -18.31 -25.39
N GLU A 367 7.39 -17.46 -25.25
CA GLU A 367 7.54 -16.08 -24.81
C GLU A 367 7.92 -16.00 -23.33
N ILE A 368 8.47 -14.87 -22.90
CA ILE A 368 8.83 -14.61 -21.49
C ILE A 368 7.54 -14.54 -20.65
N SER A 369 7.50 -15.24 -19.52
CA SER A 369 6.39 -15.11 -18.57
C SER A 369 6.65 -13.95 -17.58
N MET A 370 5.58 -13.32 -17.07
CA MET A 370 5.72 -12.32 -15.99
C MET A 370 6.36 -12.92 -14.74
N ALA A 371 6.00 -14.16 -14.41
CA ALA A 371 6.50 -14.88 -13.25
C ALA A 371 8.01 -15.16 -13.35
N GLU A 372 8.53 -15.49 -14.53
CA GLU A 372 9.97 -15.67 -14.78
C GLU A 372 10.75 -14.38 -14.52
N VAL A 373 10.23 -13.22 -14.95
CA VAL A 373 10.86 -11.91 -14.69
C VAL A 373 10.93 -11.66 -13.19
N VAL A 374 9.82 -11.80 -12.49
CA VAL A 374 9.75 -11.55 -11.03
C VAL A 374 10.65 -12.50 -10.25
N ARG A 375 10.71 -13.79 -10.63
CA ARG A 375 11.63 -14.76 -10.03
C ARG A 375 13.08 -14.32 -10.16
N LEU A 376 13.51 -13.93 -11.36
CA LEU A 376 14.89 -13.49 -11.61
C LEU A 376 15.22 -12.22 -10.82
N VAL A 377 14.28 -11.28 -10.72
CA VAL A 377 14.45 -10.08 -9.87
C VAL A 377 14.61 -10.49 -8.40
N SER A 378 13.78 -11.40 -7.91
CA SER A 378 13.85 -11.90 -6.53
C SER A 378 15.19 -12.58 -6.23
N GLU A 379 15.65 -13.45 -7.12
CA GLU A 379 16.93 -14.16 -6.99
C GLU A 379 18.12 -13.18 -6.95
N LYS A 380 18.16 -12.22 -7.89
CA LYS A 380 19.26 -11.25 -8.00
C LYS A 380 19.29 -10.23 -6.86
N THR A 381 18.15 -9.92 -6.27
CA THR A 381 18.03 -9.00 -5.11
C THR A 381 18.01 -9.72 -3.76
N HIS A 382 18.05 -11.07 -3.78
CA HIS A 382 17.92 -11.89 -2.58
C HIS A 382 16.68 -11.56 -1.74
N GLY A 383 15.58 -11.14 -2.38
CA GLY A 383 14.34 -10.76 -1.71
C GLY A 383 14.42 -9.47 -0.87
N LYS A 384 15.45 -8.65 -1.03
CA LYS A 384 15.71 -7.47 -0.16
C LYS A 384 15.29 -6.14 -0.76
N ALA A 385 14.98 -6.08 -2.06
CA ALA A 385 14.53 -4.85 -2.69
C ALA A 385 13.10 -4.48 -2.24
N VAL A 386 12.80 -3.19 -2.27
CA VAL A 386 11.43 -2.68 -2.17
C VAL A 386 10.76 -2.84 -3.53
N ILE A 387 9.74 -3.66 -3.60
CA ILE A 387 8.93 -3.84 -4.80
C ILE A 387 7.72 -2.93 -4.70
N VAL A 388 7.62 -2.01 -5.65
CA VAL A 388 6.44 -1.15 -5.82
C VAL A 388 5.68 -1.68 -7.03
N ALA A 389 4.58 -2.39 -6.76
CA ALA A 389 3.80 -3.03 -7.81
C ALA A 389 2.57 -2.20 -8.19
N ASP A 390 2.38 -1.99 -9.48
CA ASP A 390 1.15 -1.41 -10.01
C ASP A 390 0.03 -2.44 -10.08
N VAL A 391 -1.17 -2.02 -10.43
CA VAL A 391 -2.39 -2.83 -10.35
C VAL A 391 -2.66 -3.58 -11.65
N GLY A 392 -2.85 -4.90 -11.54
CA GLY A 392 -3.13 -5.80 -12.65
C GLY A 392 -2.55 -7.20 -12.43
N GLN A 393 -2.38 -7.98 -13.51
CA GLN A 393 -1.76 -9.31 -13.43
C GLN A 393 -0.34 -9.25 -12.85
N HIS A 394 0.45 -8.26 -13.24
CA HIS A 394 1.80 -8.01 -12.72
C HIS A 394 1.84 -7.77 -11.20
N GLN A 395 0.79 -7.16 -10.61
CA GLN A 395 0.65 -7.02 -9.16
C GLN A 395 0.57 -8.39 -8.48
N MET A 396 -0.32 -9.24 -8.98
CA MET A 396 -0.53 -10.57 -8.40
C MET A 396 0.70 -11.46 -8.58
N VAL A 397 1.34 -11.38 -9.73
CA VAL A 397 2.58 -12.11 -10.04
C VAL A 397 3.72 -11.65 -9.12
N ALA A 398 3.88 -10.33 -8.90
CA ALA A 398 4.86 -9.79 -7.98
C ALA A 398 4.60 -10.24 -6.54
N ALA A 399 3.35 -10.18 -6.06
CA ALA A 399 2.95 -10.61 -4.73
C ALA A 399 3.23 -12.10 -4.48
N ARG A 400 2.98 -12.94 -5.48
CA ARG A 400 3.13 -14.40 -5.37
C ARG A 400 4.58 -14.87 -5.45
N TYR A 401 5.35 -14.31 -6.38
CA TYR A 401 6.62 -14.91 -6.80
C TYR A 401 7.86 -14.18 -6.28
N TYR A 402 7.76 -12.91 -5.90
CA TYR A 402 8.87 -12.27 -5.22
C TYR A 402 9.03 -12.82 -3.78
N GLY A 403 10.27 -13.12 -3.40
CA GLY A 403 10.61 -13.64 -2.08
C GLY A 403 10.92 -12.52 -1.09
N PHE A 404 9.90 -11.98 -0.42
CA PHE A 404 10.08 -10.90 0.55
C PHE A 404 10.81 -11.39 1.80
N GLU A 405 12.05 -10.94 2.01
CA GLU A 405 12.91 -11.32 3.14
C GLU A 405 13.13 -10.16 4.14
N THR A 406 12.74 -8.95 3.77
CA THR A 406 12.85 -7.76 4.63
C THR A 406 11.49 -7.09 4.78
N ARG A 407 11.23 -6.54 5.97
CA ARG A 407 10.02 -5.75 6.23
C ARG A 407 9.94 -4.51 5.33
N ASP A 408 8.74 -3.97 5.17
CA ASP A 408 8.45 -2.77 4.38
C ASP A 408 9.02 -2.86 2.95
N SER A 409 8.88 -4.03 2.31
CA SER A 409 9.42 -4.27 0.98
C SER A 409 8.37 -4.57 -0.08
N TYR A 410 7.08 -4.49 0.25
CA TYR A 410 5.99 -4.56 -0.72
C TYR A 410 5.07 -3.35 -0.61
N ILE A 411 4.97 -2.56 -1.67
CA ILE A 411 4.15 -1.35 -1.77
C ILE A 411 3.24 -1.50 -2.99
N THR A 412 1.94 -1.36 -2.78
CA THR A 412 0.94 -1.44 -3.86
C THR A 412 -0.38 -0.80 -3.41
N SER A 413 -1.24 -0.44 -4.34
CA SER A 413 -2.63 -0.08 -4.09
C SER A 413 -3.43 -1.37 -3.89
N GLY A 414 -3.73 -1.72 -2.64
CA GLY A 414 -4.35 -2.99 -2.30
C GLY A 414 -5.88 -2.93 -2.19
N GLY A 415 -6.41 -1.86 -1.62
CA GLY A 415 -7.84 -1.71 -1.34
C GLY A 415 -8.62 -1.06 -2.47
N LEU A 416 -8.12 0.02 -3.05
CA LEU A 416 -8.76 0.73 -4.16
C LEU A 416 -8.41 0.11 -5.53
N GLY A 417 -7.18 -0.38 -5.67
CA GLY A 417 -6.73 -0.98 -6.92
C GLY A 417 -6.44 0.04 -8.01
N THR A 418 -5.72 1.10 -7.65
CA THR A 418 -5.43 2.24 -8.52
C THR A 418 -4.34 1.92 -9.53
N MET A 419 -4.68 1.81 -10.82
CA MET A 419 -3.70 1.77 -11.90
C MET A 419 -2.98 3.13 -12.01
N GLY A 420 -1.66 3.10 -12.27
CA GLY A 420 -0.80 4.29 -12.28
C GLY A 420 -0.19 4.61 -10.90
N PHE A 421 -0.42 3.79 -9.89
CA PHE A 421 0.11 3.97 -8.53
C PHE A 421 1.63 3.84 -8.44
N ALA A 422 2.21 2.81 -9.09
CA ALA A 422 3.57 2.37 -8.75
C ALA A 422 4.66 3.37 -9.10
N LEU A 423 4.59 4.05 -10.24
CA LEU A 423 5.64 4.96 -10.66
C LEU A 423 5.80 6.13 -9.67
N PRO A 424 4.76 6.92 -9.36
CA PRO A 424 4.86 7.97 -8.34
C PRO A 424 5.13 7.43 -6.94
N ALA A 425 4.53 6.31 -6.52
CA ALA A 425 4.80 5.72 -5.21
C ALA A 425 6.27 5.29 -5.06
N SER A 426 6.92 4.85 -6.15
CA SER A 426 8.34 4.53 -6.15
C SER A 426 9.24 5.76 -5.94
N VAL A 427 8.79 6.96 -6.37
CA VAL A 427 9.47 8.23 -6.06
C VAL A 427 9.50 8.45 -4.54
N GLY A 428 8.34 8.37 -3.89
CA GLY A 428 8.22 8.52 -2.45
C GLY A 428 9.02 7.48 -1.68
N ALA A 429 8.90 6.21 -2.05
CA ALA A 429 9.63 5.10 -1.45
C ALA A 429 11.16 5.29 -1.57
N LYS A 430 11.65 5.74 -2.74
CA LYS A 430 13.09 5.98 -2.94
C LYS A 430 13.61 7.15 -2.11
N ILE A 431 12.81 8.19 -1.92
CA ILE A 431 13.16 9.34 -1.08
C ILE A 431 13.21 8.92 0.40
N ALA A 432 12.23 8.15 0.87
CA ALA A 432 12.17 7.63 2.23
C ALA A 432 13.29 6.62 2.54
N GLY A 433 13.65 5.79 1.54
CA GLY A 433 14.68 4.76 1.67
C GLY A 433 15.84 4.92 0.68
N PRO A 434 16.67 5.98 0.77
CA PRO A 434 17.67 6.29 -0.26
C PRO A 434 18.73 5.19 -0.46
N LYS A 435 18.96 4.36 0.55
CA LYS A 435 19.91 3.24 0.51
C LYS A 435 19.29 1.92 0.03
N ARG A 436 17.97 1.83 -0.04
CA ARG A 436 17.26 0.62 -0.50
C ARG A 436 17.16 0.61 -2.02
N ASP A 437 17.26 -0.56 -2.61
CA ASP A 437 16.87 -0.76 -4.01
C ASP A 437 15.35 -0.68 -4.09
N VAL A 438 14.85 0.21 -4.95
CA VAL A 438 13.42 0.36 -5.24
C VAL A 438 13.18 -0.06 -6.68
N ILE A 439 12.31 -1.04 -6.86
CA ILE A 439 11.98 -1.62 -8.16
C ILE A 439 10.48 -1.47 -8.39
N ALA A 440 10.12 -0.68 -9.39
CA ALA A 440 8.74 -0.52 -9.84
C ALA A 440 8.43 -1.61 -10.85
N ILE A 441 7.41 -2.44 -10.58
CA ILE A 441 6.89 -3.48 -11.49
C ILE A 441 5.53 -3.01 -12.00
N ILE A 442 5.45 -2.67 -13.27
CA ILE A 442 4.33 -1.94 -13.84
C ILE A 442 3.85 -2.63 -15.13
N GLY A 443 2.54 -2.70 -15.35
CA GLY A 443 1.98 -3.10 -16.65
C GLY A 443 2.03 -1.94 -17.64
N ASP A 444 2.07 -2.25 -18.93
CA ASP A 444 2.13 -1.27 -20.01
C ASP A 444 0.96 -0.28 -20.02
N GLY A 445 -0.24 -0.72 -19.63
CA GLY A 445 -1.40 0.15 -19.47
C GLY A 445 -1.26 1.10 -18.26
N SER A 446 -0.86 0.57 -17.12
CA SER A 446 -0.66 1.36 -15.90
C SER A 446 0.47 2.38 -16.04
N PHE A 447 1.56 2.02 -16.71
CA PHE A 447 2.68 2.93 -16.95
C PHE A 447 2.26 4.20 -17.69
N GLN A 448 1.36 4.08 -18.66
CA GLN A 448 0.89 5.23 -19.44
C GLN A 448 0.02 6.21 -18.63
N MET A 449 -0.54 5.79 -17.51
CA MET A 449 -1.40 6.64 -16.68
C MET A 449 -0.62 7.71 -15.90
N THR A 450 0.66 7.44 -15.57
CA THR A 450 1.49 8.35 -14.74
C THR A 450 2.92 8.49 -15.26
N LEU A 451 3.17 8.16 -16.53
CA LEU A 451 4.50 8.19 -17.15
C LEU A 451 5.19 9.56 -17.05
N GLN A 452 4.45 10.66 -16.92
CA GLN A 452 4.99 12.01 -16.72
C GLN A 452 5.87 12.13 -15.47
N GLU A 453 5.70 11.24 -14.47
CA GLU A 453 6.54 11.22 -13.27
C GLU A 453 7.99 10.76 -13.56
N LEU A 454 8.30 10.28 -14.78
CA LEU A 454 9.68 10.16 -15.24
C LEU A 454 10.40 11.52 -15.18
N GLY A 455 9.67 12.62 -15.41
CA GLY A 455 10.20 13.98 -15.24
C GLY A 455 10.57 14.31 -13.80
N THR A 456 9.80 13.83 -12.83
CA THR A 456 10.15 13.93 -11.39
C THR A 456 11.38 13.10 -11.06
N ILE A 457 11.44 11.85 -11.54
CA ILE A 457 12.58 10.95 -11.35
C ILE A 457 13.87 11.57 -11.92
N MET A 458 13.79 12.14 -13.13
CA MET A 458 14.90 12.81 -13.80
C MET A 458 15.39 14.04 -13.02
N GLN A 459 14.47 14.93 -12.65
CA GLN A 459 14.77 16.18 -11.94
C GLN A 459 15.40 15.90 -10.56
N GLU A 460 14.85 14.96 -9.83
CA GLU A 460 15.31 14.58 -8.49
C GLU A 460 16.54 13.63 -8.52
N LYS A 461 16.98 13.22 -9.71
CA LYS A 461 18.12 12.30 -9.93
C LYS A 461 17.99 11.01 -9.12
N LEU A 462 16.78 10.45 -9.05
CA LEU A 462 16.50 9.27 -8.26
C LEU A 462 17.08 8.01 -8.93
N SER A 463 17.38 7.00 -8.13
CA SER A 463 17.79 5.67 -8.61
C SER A 463 16.65 4.68 -8.40
N ILE A 464 15.72 4.62 -9.35
CA ILE A 464 14.58 3.71 -9.37
C ILE A 464 14.73 2.76 -10.55
N LYS A 465 14.54 1.46 -10.32
CA LYS A 465 14.54 0.45 -11.38
C LYS A 465 13.11 0.23 -11.83
N ILE A 466 12.84 0.43 -13.11
CA ILE A 466 11.50 0.38 -13.68
C ILE A 466 11.42 -0.81 -14.62
N ILE A 467 10.52 -1.74 -14.37
CA ILE A 467 10.25 -2.90 -15.22
C ILE A 467 8.82 -2.80 -15.72
N ILE A 468 8.67 -2.59 -17.03
CA ILE A 468 7.38 -2.65 -17.69
C ILE A 468 7.16 -4.09 -18.16
N LEU A 469 6.15 -4.75 -17.64
CA LEU A 469 5.69 -6.06 -18.11
C LEU A 469 4.65 -5.83 -19.21
N ASN A 470 5.14 -5.81 -20.45
CA ASN A 470 4.42 -5.36 -21.64
C ASN A 470 3.79 -6.54 -22.39
N ASN A 471 2.50 -6.76 -22.17
CA ASN A 471 1.72 -7.76 -22.90
C ASN A 471 0.78 -7.15 -23.96
N ARG A 472 0.77 -5.83 -24.11
CA ARG A 472 -0.13 -5.06 -24.99
C ARG A 472 -1.61 -5.27 -24.69
N HIS A 473 -1.93 -5.57 -23.43
CA HIS A 473 -3.30 -5.80 -23.01
C HIS A 473 -3.56 -5.27 -21.59
N LEU A 474 -4.79 -4.89 -21.31
CA LEU A 474 -5.30 -4.78 -19.96
C LEU A 474 -5.50 -6.21 -19.41
N GLY A 475 -4.40 -6.85 -18.99
CA GLY A 475 -4.31 -8.29 -18.82
C GLY A 475 -5.30 -8.87 -17.83
N MET A 476 -5.56 -8.22 -16.69
CA MET A 476 -6.54 -8.68 -15.72
C MET A 476 -7.98 -8.58 -16.27
N VAL A 477 -8.31 -7.51 -16.99
CA VAL A 477 -9.63 -7.36 -17.64
C VAL A 477 -9.81 -8.40 -18.73
N ARG A 478 -8.76 -8.65 -19.54
CA ARG A 478 -8.75 -9.71 -20.54
C ARG A 478 -9.01 -11.08 -19.92
N GLN A 479 -8.33 -11.41 -18.82
CA GLN A 479 -8.52 -12.67 -18.09
C GLN A 479 -9.98 -12.84 -17.64
N TRP A 480 -10.60 -11.78 -17.12
CA TRP A 480 -12.02 -11.82 -16.72
C TRP A 480 -12.96 -12.01 -17.89
N GLN A 481 -12.70 -11.34 -19.03
CA GLN A 481 -13.50 -11.52 -20.26
C GLN A 481 -13.37 -12.94 -20.80
N GLU A 482 -12.16 -13.52 -20.74
CA GLU A 482 -11.93 -14.91 -21.14
C GLU A 482 -12.71 -15.89 -20.26
N MET A 483 -12.62 -15.74 -18.94
CA MET A 483 -13.15 -16.71 -18.01
C MET A 483 -14.68 -16.59 -17.79
N PHE A 484 -15.24 -15.40 -17.92
CA PHE A 484 -16.62 -15.12 -17.47
C PHE A 484 -17.51 -14.47 -18.55
N PHE A 485 -16.96 -14.10 -19.70
CA PHE A 485 -17.70 -13.41 -20.77
C PHE A 485 -17.49 -14.06 -22.14
N GLU A 486 -17.30 -15.38 -22.18
CA GLU A 486 -17.25 -16.16 -23.43
C GLU A 486 -16.18 -15.65 -24.42
N GLU A 487 -15.00 -15.26 -23.90
CA GLU A 487 -13.89 -14.70 -24.68
C GLU A 487 -14.25 -13.46 -25.52
N ARG A 488 -15.29 -12.73 -25.12
CA ARG A 488 -15.68 -11.48 -25.79
C ARG A 488 -14.77 -10.34 -25.33
N TYR A 489 -13.58 -10.25 -25.97
CA TYR A 489 -12.56 -9.27 -25.66
C TYR A 489 -12.97 -7.88 -26.14
N SER A 490 -13.38 -7.00 -25.21
CA SER A 490 -13.83 -5.64 -25.50
C SER A 490 -12.84 -4.62 -24.93
N PHE A 491 -12.22 -3.83 -25.81
CA PHE A 491 -11.33 -2.71 -25.49
C PHE A 491 -10.18 -3.06 -24.52
N VAL A 492 -9.60 -4.24 -24.63
CA VAL A 492 -8.48 -4.69 -23.79
C VAL A 492 -7.14 -4.73 -24.50
N HIS A 493 -7.13 -4.73 -25.83
CA HIS A 493 -5.91 -4.64 -26.62
C HIS A 493 -5.40 -3.18 -26.65
N MET A 494 -4.09 -3.00 -26.54
CA MET A 494 -3.44 -1.69 -26.53
C MET A 494 -2.35 -1.64 -27.61
N GLU A 495 -2.36 -0.60 -28.43
CA GLU A 495 -1.22 -0.22 -29.24
C GLU A 495 -0.34 0.74 -28.42
N ASN A 496 0.81 0.25 -27.99
CA ASN A 496 1.69 1.00 -27.12
C ASN A 496 2.66 1.90 -27.91
N PRO A 497 3.01 3.08 -27.37
CA PRO A 497 4.13 3.85 -27.88
C PRO A 497 5.45 3.10 -27.65
N ASN A 498 6.52 3.58 -28.24
CA ASN A 498 7.85 3.06 -27.94
C ASN A 498 8.34 3.60 -26.59
N PHE A 499 8.22 2.80 -25.52
CA PHE A 499 8.60 3.18 -24.16
C PHE A 499 10.09 3.48 -24.02
N ASN A 500 10.94 2.85 -24.82
CA ASN A 500 12.38 3.13 -24.83
C ASN A 500 12.66 4.56 -25.33
N LYS A 501 12.00 5.02 -26.40
CA LYS A 501 12.11 6.41 -26.85
C LYS A 501 11.56 7.41 -25.82
N ILE A 502 10.53 7.04 -25.07
CA ILE A 502 10.03 7.86 -23.97
C ILE A 502 11.08 7.95 -22.86
N ALA A 503 11.70 6.85 -22.47
CA ALA A 503 12.77 6.83 -21.46
C ALA A 503 13.99 7.64 -21.93
N ASP A 504 14.37 7.56 -23.21
CA ASP A 504 15.44 8.37 -23.80
C ASP A 504 15.15 9.88 -23.67
N ALA A 505 13.90 10.30 -23.92
CA ALA A 505 13.49 11.70 -23.77
C ALA A 505 13.66 12.24 -22.34
N TYR A 506 13.60 11.37 -21.32
CA TYR A 506 13.89 11.69 -19.93
C TYR A 506 15.33 11.34 -19.50
N SER A 507 16.21 11.02 -20.46
CA SER A 507 17.61 10.65 -20.19
C SER A 507 17.76 9.45 -19.24
N ILE A 508 16.82 8.51 -19.28
CA ILE A 508 16.84 7.28 -18.48
C ILE A 508 17.38 6.14 -19.36
N PRO A 509 18.52 5.51 -19.00
CA PRO A 509 19.02 4.31 -19.68
C PRO A 509 17.95 3.22 -19.72
N ASN A 510 17.85 2.53 -20.86
CA ASN A 510 16.74 1.61 -21.06
C ASN A 510 17.09 0.48 -22.05
N GLU A 511 16.34 -0.61 -22.00
CA GLU A 511 16.42 -1.73 -22.93
C GLU A 511 15.05 -2.32 -23.23
N LEU A 512 14.82 -2.75 -24.48
CA LEU A 512 13.67 -3.57 -24.88
C LEU A 512 14.07 -5.04 -24.91
N ILE A 513 13.39 -5.86 -24.11
CA ILE A 513 13.68 -7.29 -23.98
C ILE A 513 12.56 -8.11 -24.65
N LYS A 514 12.92 -8.85 -25.70
CA LYS A 514 12.02 -9.76 -26.43
C LYS A 514 12.51 -11.22 -26.35
N ASP A 515 13.80 -11.42 -26.09
CA ASP A 515 14.42 -12.75 -26.01
C ASP A 515 14.74 -13.09 -24.56
N ARG A 516 14.32 -14.28 -24.13
CA ARG A 516 14.59 -14.82 -22.79
C ARG A 516 16.08 -14.85 -22.45
N LYS A 517 16.96 -15.12 -23.42
CA LYS A 517 18.41 -15.16 -23.18
C LYS A 517 18.97 -13.77 -22.80
N ALA A 518 18.34 -12.70 -23.26
CA ALA A 518 18.74 -11.34 -22.92
C ALA A 518 18.25 -10.88 -21.54
N LEU A 519 17.22 -11.53 -20.98
CA LEU A 519 16.54 -11.08 -19.75
C LEU A 519 17.49 -11.03 -18.55
N SER A 520 18.17 -12.12 -18.21
CA SER A 520 19.06 -12.15 -17.04
C SER A 520 20.22 -11.16 -17.13
N PRO A 521 20.94 -11.04 -18.27
CA PRO A 521 21.98 -10.01 -18.41
C PRO A 521 21.44 -8.57 -18.34
N ALA A 522 20.24 -8.30 -18.88
CA ALA A 522 19.63 -6.98 -18.81
C ALA A 522 19.25 -6.60 -17.37
N LEU A 523 18.71 -7.53 -16.61
CA LEU A 523 18.43 -7.34 -15.18
C LEU A 523 19.72 -7.03 -14.38
N GLU A 524 20.84 -7.66 -14.70
CA GLU A 524 22.13 -7.37 -14.07
C GLU A 524 22.61 -5.94 -14.38
N ARG A 525 22.52 -5.52 -15.64
CA ARG A 525 22.85 -4.14 -16.04
C ARG A 525 21.95 -3.14 -15.34
N MET A 526 20.65 -3.38 -15.31
CA MET A 526 19.69 -2.53 -14.63
C MET A 526 20.01 -2.40 -13.13
N LEU A 527 20.23 -3.51 -12.43
CA LEU A 527 20.47 -3.53 -10.98
C LEU A 527 21.81 -2.88 -10.63
N SER A 528 22.84 -3.04 -11.48
CA SER A 528 24.16 -2.42 -11.27
C SER A 528 24.24 -0.94 -11.64
N ALA A 529 23.27 -0.41 -12.37
CA ALA A 529 23.23 0.99 -12.77
C ALA A 529 23.13 1.92 -11.55
N LYS A 530 23.93 3.00 -11.52
CA LYS A 530 23.92 3.97 -10.42
C LYS A 530 22.65 4.84 -10.35
N GLY A 531 22.03 5.12 -11.50
CA GLY A 531 20.81 5.91 -11.64
C GLY A 531 19.57 5.06 -11.88
N SER A 532 18.50 5.72 -12.32
CA SER A 532 17.31 5.04 -12.80
C SER A 532 17.59 4.25 -14.07
N TYR A 533 16.83 3.20 -14.30
CA TYR A 533 16.93 2.34 -15.47
C TYR A 533 15.57 1.75 -15.81
N LEU A 534 15.23 1.68 -17.08
CA LEU A 534 13.95 1.14 -17.54
C LEU A 534 14.16 -0.11 -18.40
N LEU A 535 13.48 -1.19 -18.06
CA LEU A 535 13.34 -2.36 -18.93
C LEU A 535 11.91 -2.46 -19.44
N ASP A 536 11.73 -2.43 -20.76
CA ASP A 536 10.48 -2.80 -21.44
C ASP A 536 10.57 -4.28 -21.80
N VAL A 537 9.90 -5.14 -21.04
CA VAL A 537 9.96 -6.59 -21.20
C VAL A 537 8.70 -7.07 -21.89
N MET A 538 8.82 -7.53 -23.12
CA MET A 538 7.71 -8.17 -23.85
C MET A 538 7.39 -9.50 -23.20
N VAL A 539 6.17 -9.63 -22.68
CA VAL A 539 5.71 -10.83 -21.99
C VAL A 539 4.49 -11.44 -22.66
N LYS A 540 4.23 -12.67 -22.33
CA LYS A 540 3.11 -13.47 -22.83
C LYS A 540 1.77 -12.76 -22.60
N LYS A 541 0.93 -12.68 -23.64
CA LYS A 541 -0.34 -11.94 -23.61
C LYS A 541 -1.50 -12.72 -22.97
N ASP A 542 -1.47 -14.05 -23.10
CA ASP A 542 -2.54 -15.00 -22.76
C ASP A 542 -2.25 -15.78 -21.47
N GLU A 543 -1.39 -15.24 -20.60
CA GLU A 543 -1.08 -15.80 -19.30
C GLU A 543 -2.13 -15.36 -18.28
N ASN A 544 -2.92 -16.31 -17.77
CA ASN A 544 -3.88 -16.06 -16.70
C ASN A 544 -3.23 -16.31 -15.34
N VAL A 545 -3.58 -15.51 -14.35
CA VAL A 545 -3.05 -15.65 -12.99
C VAL A 545 -3.81 -16.71 -12.22
N PHE A 546 -3.14 -17.80 -11.91
CA PHE A 546 -3.61 -18.90 -11.05
C PHE A 546 -2.66 -19.11 -9.86
N PRO A 547 -3.15 -19.70 -8.73
CA PRO A 547 -4.53 -20.06 -8.41
C PRO A 547 -5.48 -18.86 -8.36
N MET A 548 -6.76 -19.13 -8.54
CA MET A 548 -7.79 -18.08 -8.46
C MET A 548 -9.06 -18.61 -7.79
N ILE A 549 -9.68 -17.83 -6.92
CA ILE A 549 -11.03 -18.06 -6.41
C ILE A 549 -11.99 -17.35 -7.36
N PRO A 550 -12.90 -18.09 -8.04
CA PRO A 550 -13.92 -17.46 -8.88
C PRO A 550 -14.83 -16.52 -8.07
N SER A 551 -15.33 -15.47 -8.70
CA SER A 551 -16.25 -14.54 -8.03
C SER A 551 -17.48 -15.27 -7.47
N GLY A 552 -17.80 -15.01 -6.20
CA GLY A 552 -18.92 -15.66 -5.51
C GLY A 552 -18.68 -17.10 -5.05
N ALA A 553 -17.53 -17.68 -5.34
CA ALA A 553 -17.15 -19.02 -4.85
C ALA A 553 -16.65 -18.98 -3.40
N ALA A 554 -16.69 -20.13 -2.72
CA ALA A 554 -16.11 -20.27 -1.39
C ALA A 554 -14.56 -20.24 -1.46
N VAL A 555 -13.91 -19.84 -0.36
CA VAL A 555 -12.45 -19.69 -0.31
C VAL A 555 -11.69 -20.98 -0.65
N ASP A 556 -12.26 -22.14 -0.35
CA ASP A 556 -11.66 -23.45 -0.63
C ASP A 556 -12.02 -24.02 -2.03
N GLU A 557 -12.85 -23.31 -2.81
CA GLU A 557 -13.11 -23.60 -4.23
C GLU A 557 -12.07 -22.97 -5.16
N ILE A 558 -10.91 -22.64 -4.63
CA ILE A 558 -9.78 -22.08 -5.38
C ILE A 558 -9.33 -23.05 -6.48
N ARG A 559 -9.17 -22.51 -7.70
CA ARG A 559 -8.79 -23.28 -8.90
C ARG A 559 -7.31 -23.09 -9.21
N LEU A 560 -6.69 -24.18 -9.71
CA LEU A 560 -5.31 -24.18 -10.19
C LEU A 560 -5.19 -23.96 -11.71
N LYS A 561 -6.31 -24.00 -12.42
CA LYS A 561 -6.44 -23.78 -13.88
C LYS A 561 -7.89 -23.44 -14.23
#